data_a94ef08fb3ee31572d23f7869384e1a8
#
_entry.id   a94ef08fb3ee31572d23f7869384e1a8
#
_cell.length_a   1.000
_cell.length_b   1.000
_cell.length_c   1.000
_cell.angle_alpha   90.00
_cell.angle_beta   90.00
_cell.angle_gamma   90.00
#
_symmetry.space_group_name_H-M   'P 1'
#
loop_
_entity.id
_entity.type
_entity.pdbx_description
1 polymer ?
#
loop_
_entity_poly.entity_id
_entity_poly.type
_entity_poly.pdbx_seq_one_letter_code
_entity_poly.pdbx_strand_id
1 'polypeptide(L)'
;QAFIGYARRQASKYGIKGSRLNAAQNVMDVLQQMAPESKLHEVWDILPTSEHLYHVGQSPNGIRQYQVCGKILQETQTAGYTLDMLKKFYESYGARAKQAEENKGIDWKAVSHAMRAAIQVKELLTKRTITFPLADADLLLAIKQGRMDYTTEVAPMLEALMDEVEELSRISDLPMQA
;
A
#
# COMPACT_ATOMS: atom_id res chain seq x y z
N GLN A 1 -3.78 -16.87 -3.84
CA GLN A 1 -2.78 -15.76 -3.78
C GLN A 1 -3.03 -14.66 -4.81
N ALA A 2 -3.37 -14.98 -6.06
CA ALA A 2 -3.59 -13.97 -7.10
C ALA A 2 -4.72 -12.97 -6.75
N PHE A 3 -5.78 -13.45 -6.13
CA PHE A 3 -6.95 -12.65 -5.74
C PHE A 3 -6.65 -11.70 -4.57
N ILE A 4 -5.92 -12.20 -3.56
CA ILE A 4 -5.43 -11.39 -2.44
C ILE A 4 -4.48 -10.31 -2.95
N GLY A 5 -3.55 -10.68 -3.84
CA GLY A 5 -2.65 -9.74 -4.49
C GLY A 5 -3.37 -8.67 -5.32
N TYR A 6 -4.47 -9.00 -5.98
CA TYR A 6 -5.31 -8.03 -6.69
C TYR A 6 -5.99 -7.06 -5.72
N ALA A 7 -6.69 -7.57 -4.72
CA ALA A 7 -7.37 -6.77 -3.71
C ALA A 7 -6.39 -5.82 -2.99
N ARG A 8 -5.20 -6.34 -2.64
CA ARG A 8 -4.12 -5.57 -2.02
C ARG A 8 -3.59 -4.45 -2.91
N ARG A 9 -3.38 -4.71 -4.22
CA ARG A 9 -2.97 -3.68 -5.17
C ARG A 9 -4.03 -2.59 -5.32
N GLN A 10 -5.31 -2.95 -5.31
CA GLN A 10 -6.39 -1.97 -5.37
C GLN A 10 -6.48 -1.16 -4.07
N ALA A 11 -6.44 -1.80 -2.91
CA ALA A 11 -6.40 -1.13 -1.61
C ALA A 11 -5.20 -0.17 -1.51
N SER A 12 -4.00 -0.62 -1.92
CA SER A 12 -2.78 0.21 -1.93
C SER A 12 -2.85 1.38 -2.92
N LYS A 13 -3.56 1.22 -4.03
CA LYS A 13 -3.74 2.28 -5.02
C LYS A 13 -4.59 3.43 -4.47
N TYR A 14 -5.58 3.11 -3.65
CA TYR A 14 -6.52 4.07 -3.08
C TYR A 14 -6.29 4.30 -1.58
N GLY A 15 -5.57 3.40 -0.90
CA GLY A 15 -5.20 3.54 0.50
C GLY A 15 -4.25 4.71 0.71
N ILE A 16 -4.76 5.79 1.29
CA ILE A 16 -3.97 6.99 1.58
C ILE A 16 -3.66 6.97 3.06
N LYS A 17 -2.47 6.42 3.40
CA LYS A 17 -1.96 6.51 4.77
C LYS A 17 -1.07 7.74 4.88
N GLY A 18 -1.43 8.69 5.73
CA GLY A 18 -0.56 9.82 6.10
C GLY A 18 0.81 9.34 6.62
N SER A 19 0.87 8.14 7.21
CA SER A 19 2.10 7.47 7.60
C SER A 19 3.11 7.27 6.45
N ARG A 20 2.65 7.09 5.21
CA ARG A 20 3.55 7.01 4.04
C ARG A 20 4.16 8.35 3.67
N LEU A 21 3.39 9.44 3.76
CA LEU A 21 3.92 10.79 3.54
C LEU A 21 4.97 11.13 4.59
N ASN A 22 4.68 10.86 5.86
CA ASN A 22 5.64 11.06 6.95
C ASN A 22 6.89 10.20 6.77
N ALA A 23 6.73 8.94 6.36
CA ALA A 23 7.86 8.06 6.09
C ALA A 23 8.75 8.59 4.95
N ALA A 24 8.15 9.00 3.82
CA ALA A 24 8.91 9.59 2.72
C ALA A 24 9.60 10.89 3.15
N GLN A 25 8.92 11.75 3.94
CA GLN A 25 9.51 12.98 4.48
C GLN A 25 10.73 12.70 5.35
N ASN A 26 10.65 11.75 6.27
CA ASN A 26 11.78 11.38 7.14
C ASN A 26 13.03 10.97 6.35
N VAL A 27 12.87 10.24 5.25
CA VAL A 27 14.00 9.90 4.37
C VAL A 27 14.51 11.12 3.61
N MET A 28 13.61 11.96 3.09
CA MET A 28 14.00 13.20 2.40
C MET A 28 14.78 14.14 3.31
N ASP A 29 14.41 14.22 4.59
CA ASP A 29 15.12 15.08 5.58
C ASP A 29 16.56 14.63 5.78
N VAL A 30 16.83 13.31 5.80
CA VAL A 30 18.19 12.76 5.82
C VAL A 30 18.95 13.12 4.55
N LEU A 31 18.33 12.89 3.38
CA LEU A 31 18.99 13.11 2.09
C LEU A 31 19.26 14.58 1.78
N GLN A 32 18.46 15.50 2.32
CA GLN A 32 18.66 16.95 2.16
C GLN A 32 19.93 17.46 2.87
N GLN A 33 20.46 16.71 3.83
CA GLN A 33 21.71 17.05 4.51
C GLN A 33 22.95 16.59 3.73
N MET A 34 22.78 15.84 2.65
CA MET A 34 23.87 15.29 1.83
C MET A 34 24.15 16.16 0.62
N ALA A 35 25.40 16.09 0.12
CA ALA A 35 25.71 16.59 -1.21
C ALA A 35 24.94 15.74 -2.27
N PRO A 36 24.39 16.34 -3.34
CA PRO A 36 23.58 15.62 -4.32
C PRO A 36 24.29 14.43 -4.99
N GLU A 37 25.61 14.50 -5.13
CA GLU A 37 26.48 13.47 -5.72
C GLU A 37 26.85 12.35 -4.74
N SER A 38 26.69 12.55 -3.43
CA SER A 38 26.94 11.54 -2.39
C SER A 38 26.08 10.31 -2.59
N LYS A 39 26.63 9.15 -2.24
CA LYS A 39 25.93 7.87 -2.36
C LYS A 39 25.17 7.51 -1.10
N LEU A 40 24.07 6.79 -1.23
CA LEU A 40 23.24 6.37 -0.09
C LEU A 40 23.99 5.50 0.91
N HIS A 41 25.06 4.79 0.49
CA HIS A 41 25.88 4.00 1.41
C HIS A 41 26.53 4.85 2.53
N GLU A 42 26.72 6.15 2.31
CA GLU A 42 27.31 7.08 3.30
C GLU A 42 26.39 7.32 4.50
N VAL A 43 25.09 7.16 4.32
CA VAL A 43 24.06 7.35 5.35
C VAL A 43 23.27 6.08 5.65
N TRP A 44 23.74 4.93 5.16
CA TRP A 44 22.99 3.68 5.18
C TRP A 44 22.50 3.27 6.57
N ASP A 45 23.35 3.44 7.57
CA ASP A 45 23.08 3.00 8.94
C ASP A 45 22.22 4.00 9.74
N ILE A 46 22.01 5.21 9.20
CA ILE A 46 21.16 6.23 9.82
C ILE A 46 19.82 6.41 9.08
N LEU A 47 19.57 5.63 8.00
CA LEU A 47 18.28 5.66 7.33
C LEU A 47 17.18 5.24 8.32
N PRO A 48 16.07 6.00 8.40
CA PRO A 48 15.00 5.72 9.35
C PRO A 48 14.30 4.39 9.05
N THR A 49 13.82 3.71 10.09
CA THR A 49 13.08 2.45 9.96
C THR A 49 11.66 2.58 10.51
N SER A 50 10.69 2.03 9.81
CA SER A 50 9.27 1.99 10.20
C SER A 50 8.52 0.93 9.40
N GLU A 51 7.20 0.85 9.55
CA GLU A 51 6.33 -0.02 8.74
C GLU A 51 6.55 0.17 7.22
N HIS A 52 6.86 1.40 6.79
CA HIS A 52 7.03 1.74 5.37
C HIS A 52 8.49 1.93 4.95
N LEU A 53 9.43 1.79 5.87
CA LEU A 53 10.85 2.08 5.72
C LEU A 53 11.68 0.94 6.33
N TYR A 54 12.33 0.14 5.52
CA TYR A 54 13.15 -0.96 6.04
C TYR A 54 14.20 -1.46 5.05
N HIS A 55 15.26 -2.05 5.60
CA HIS A 55 16.27 -2.74 4.81
C HIS A 55 15.73 -4.06 4.27
N VAL A 56 15.81 -4.26 2.95
CA VAL A 56 15.25 -5.45 2.27
C VAL A 56 16.28 -6.60 2.20
N GLY A 57 17.56 -6.27 2.29
CA GLY A 57 18.66 -7.20 2.08
C GLY A 57 19.55 -6.77 0.92
N GLN A 58 20.00 -7.72 0.10
CA GLN A 58 20.88 -7.47 -1.03
C GLN A 58 20.26 -7.96 -2.33
N SER A 59 20.57 -7.26 -3.42
CA SER A 59 20.29 -7.73 -4.77
C SER A 59 21.17 -8.95 -5.12
N PRO A 60 20.89 -9.69 -6.22
CA PRO A 60 21.74 -10.78 -6.68
C PRO A 60 23.22 -10.39 -6.90
N ASN A 61 23.48 -9.11 -7.15
CA ASN A 61 24.82 -8.55 -7.33
C ASN A 61 25.46 -8.04 -6.02
N GLY A 62 24.88 -8.38 -4.86
CA GLY A 62 25.41 -7.99 -3.55
C GLY A 62 25.16 -6.53 -3.14
N ILE A 63 24.39 -5.76 -3.92
CA ILE A 63 24.10 -4.36 -3.61
C ILE A 63 22.99 -4.30 -2.55
N ARG A 64 23.25 -3.60 -1.44
CA ARG A 64 22.26 -3.43 -0.36
C ARG A 64 21.04 -2.65 -0.86
N GLN A 65 19.87 -3.06 -0.38
CA GLN A 65 18.59 -2.51 -0.78
C GLN A 65 17.80 -2.03 0.44
N TYR A 66 17.14 -0.90 0.27
CA TYR A 66 16.28 -0.27 1.27
C TYR A 66 14.95 0.13 0.63
N GLN A 67 13.83 -0.15 1.31
CA GLN A 67 12.51 0.18 0.81
C GLN A 67 11.97 1.46 1.44
N VAL A 68 11.41 2.33 0.58
CA VAL A 68 10.64 3.52 0.96
C VAL A 68 9.27 3.44 0.31
N CYS A 69 8.23 3.19 1.09
CA CYS A 69 6.83 3.19 0.62
C CYS A 69 6.58 2.30 -0.61
N GLY A 70 7.25 1.16 -0.70
CA GLY A 70 7.17 0.22 -1.82
C GLY A 70 8.17 0.47 -2.97
N LYS A 71 8.99 1.50 -2.88
CA LYS A 71 10.09 1.77 -3.81
C LYS A 71 11.40 1.20 -3.27
N ILE A 72 12.13 0.49 -4.10
CA ILE A 72 13.45 -0.08 -3.72
C ILE A 72 14.54 0.92 -4.11
N LEU A 73 15.31 1.32 -3.12
CA LEU A 73 16.52 2.12 -3.26
C LEU A 73 17.75 1.22 -3.16
N GLN A 74 18.79 1.53 -3.92
CA GLN A 74 20.08 0.86 -3.85
C GLN A 74 21.11 1.78 -3.20
N GLU A 75 21.99 1.22 -2.38
CA GLU A 75 23.06 1.97 -1.70
C GLU A 75 23.98 2.76 -2.65
N THR A 76 24.04 2.32 -3.91
CA THR A 76 24.85 2.95 -4.97
C THR A 76 24.19 4.16 -5.63
N GLN A 77 22.92 4.43 -5.35
CA GLN A 77 22.22 5.60 -5.89
C GLN A 77 22.73 6.88 -5.24
N THR A 78 22.65 7.99 -5.99
CA THR A 78 23.00 9.32 -5.45
C THR A 78 21.86 9.90 -4.63
N ALA A 79 22.19 10.70 -3.63
CA ALA A 79 21.23 11.41 -2.79
C ALA A 79 20.31 12.32 -3.63
N GLY A 80 20.88 13.07 -4.59
CA GLY A 80 20.10 13.95 -5.47
C GLY A 80 19.05 13.20 -6.29
N TYR A 81 19.45 12.12 -6.98
CA TYR A 81 18.51 11.29 -7.75
C TYR A 81 17.39 10.72 -6.87
N THR A 82 17.76 10.20 -5.69
CA THR A 82 16.81 9.60 -4.75
C THR A 82 15.85 10.66 -4.20
N LEU A 83 16.38 11.83 -3.85
CA LEU A 83 15.57 12.95 -3.36
C LEU A 83 14.54 13.42 -4.40
N ASP A 84 14.94 13.58 -5.66
CA ASP A 84 14.03 13.96 -6.74
C ASP A 84 12.92 12.91 -6.97
N MET A 85 13.27 11.63 -6.89
CA MET A 85 12.30 10.54 -7.01
C MET A 85 11.30 10.56 -5.84
N LEU A 86 11.77 10.79 -4.61
CA LEU A 86 10.91 10.85 -3.42
C LEU A 86 10.03 12.11 -3.41
N LYS A 87 10.52 13.27 -3.86
CA LYS A 87 9.72 14.49 -4.04
C LYS A 87 8.56 14.26 -5.00
N LYS A 88 8.81 13.69 -6.16
CA LYS A 88 7.75 13.34 -7.13
C LYS A 88 6.73 12.36 -6.55
N PHE A 89 7.20 11.39 -5.77
CA PHE A 89 6.29 10.49 -5.05
C PHE A 89 5.44 11.25 -4.03
N TYR A 90 6.08 12.07 -3.20
CA TYR A 90 5.42 12.85 -2.14
C TYR A 90 4.33 13.77 -2.72
N GLU A 91 4.66 14.53 -3.76
CA GLU A 91 3.72 15.44 -4.45
C GLU A 91 2.55 14.67 -5.07
N SER A 92 2.82 13.61 -5.81
CA SER A 92 1.76 12.82 -6.46
C SER A 92 0.87 12.08 -5.47
N TYR A 93 1.43 11.64 -4.35
CA TYR A 93 0.69 10.96 -3.28
C TYR A 93 -0.13 11.96 -2.47
N GLY A 94 0.44 13.13 -2.14
CA GLY A 94 -0.24 14.21 -1.44
C GLY A 94 -1.43 14.78 -2.23
N ALA A 95 -1.30 14.96 -3.54
CA ALA A 95 -2.40 15.38 -4.40
C ALA A 95 -3.56 14.36 -4.40
N ARG A 96 -3.23 13.06 -4.44
CA ARG A 96 -4.25 12.00 -4.33
C ARG A 96 -4.90 11.94 -2.95
N ALA A 97 -4.11 12.16 -1.89
CA ALA A 97 -4.63 12.24 -0.53
C ALA A 97 -5.69 13.33 -0.40
N LYS A 98 -5.38 14.52 -0.89
CA LYS A 98 -6.33 15.65 -0.88
C LYS A 98 -7.58 15.36 -1.71
N GLN A 99 -7.45 14.77 -2.89
CA GLN A 99 -8.59 14.38 -3.70
C GLN A 99 -9.49 13.36 -3.00
N ALA A 100 -8.89 12.41 -2.28
CA ALA A 100 -9.64 11.40 -1.54
C ALA A 100 -10.37 11.99 -0.32
N GLU A 101 -9.76 12.93 0.39
CA GLU A 101 -10.42 13.67 1.47
C GLU A 101 -11.68 14.43 0.98
N GLU A 102 -11.65 14.86 -0.27
CA GLU A 102 -12.79 15.52 -0.94
C GLU A 102 -13.73 14.53 -1.65
N ASN A 103 -13.56 13.22 -1.47
CA ASN A 103 -14.26 12.17 -2.23
C ASN A 103 -14.15 12.30 -3.77
N LYS A 104 -13.13 13.02 -4.24
CA LYS A 104 -12.92 13.28 -5.67
C LYS A 104 -11.87 12.35 -6.26
N GLY A 105 -12.01 12.06 -7.56
CA GLY A 105 -11.04 11.23 -8.28
C GLY A 105 -11.01 9.76 -7.85
N ILE A 106 -11.95 9.32 -7.04
CA ILE A 106 -12.09 7.94 -6.60
C ILE A 106 -12.74 7.10 -7.70
N ASP A 107 -12.07 6.04 -8.10
CA ASP A 107 -12.69 5.01 -8.93
C ASP A 107 -13.54 4.08 -8.06
N TRP A 108 -14.75 4.55 -7.74
CA TRP A 108 -15.71 3.84 -6.88
C TRP A 108 -16.05 2.44 -7.38
N LYS A 109 -16.02 2.23 -8.69
CA LYS A 109 -16.21 0.90 -9.27
C LYS A 109 -15.05 -0.03 -8.90
N ALA A 110 -13.82 0.42 -9.04
CA ALA A 110 -12.63 -0.37 -8.68
C ALA A 110 -12.56 -0.62 -7.18
N VAL A 111 -12.91 0.38 -6.34
CA VAL A 111 -12.96 0.23 -4.87
C VAL A 111 -14.02 -0.81 -4.47
N SER A 112 -15.23 -0.73 -5.03
CA SER A 112 -16.29 -1.72 -4.79
C SER A 112 -15.89 -3.13 -5.23
N HIS A 113 -15.15 -3.26 -6.33
CA HIS A 113 -14.61 -4.55 -6.78
C HIS A 113 -13.55 -5.10 -5.80
N ALA A 114 -12.67 -4.25 -5.28
CA ALA A 114 -11.67 -4.65 -4.29
C ALA A 114 -12.34 -5.13 -2.98
N MET A 115 -13.32 -4.38 -2.49
CA MET A 115 -14.10 -4.73 -1.32
C MET A 115 -14.80 -6.08 -1.50
N ARG A 116 -15.51 -6.26 -2.61
CA ARG A 116 -16.17 -7.52 -2.95
C ARG A 116 -15.18 -8.68 -2.99
N ALA A 117 -14.03 -8.50 -3.65
CA ALA A 117 -13.01 -9.53 -3.72
C ALA A 117 -12.52 -9.95 -2.34
N ALA A 118 -12.26 -8.99 -1.45
CA ALA A 118 -11.80 -9.24 -0.09
C ALA A 118 -12.87 -9.98 0.74
N ILE A 119 -14.15 -9.57 0.66
CA ILE A 119 -15.27 -10.24 1.33
C ILE A 119 -15.39 -11.71 0.86
N GLN A 120 -15.33 -11.95 -0.44
CA GLN A 120 -15.43 -13.30 -1.01
C GLN A 120 -14.26 -14.18 -0.59
N VAL A 121 -13.03 -13.63 -0.57
CA VAL A 121 -11.85 -14.39 -0.10
C VAL A 121 -11.98 -14.71 1.38
N LYS A 122 -12.40 -13.75 2.22
CA LYS A 122 -12.67 -14.00 3.63
C LYS A 122 -13.69 -15.13 3.81
N GLU A 123 -14.82 -15.08 3.10
CA GLU A 123 -15.85 -16.12 3.17
C GLU A 123 -15.32 -17.49 2.73
N LEU A 124 -14.54 -17.53 1.64
CA LEU A 124 -13.91 -18.75 1.17
C LEU A 124 -12.92 -19.34 2.19
N LEU A 125 -12.10 -18.51 2.83
CA LEU A 125 -11.13 -18.94 3.84
C LEU A 125 -11.81 -19.43 5.12
N THR A 126 -12.95 -18.84 5.49
CA THR A 126 -13.66 -19.17 6.74
C THR A 126 -14.70 -20.30 6.57
N LYS A 127 -15.49 -20.25 5.47
CA LYS A 127 -16.63 -21.15 5.26
C LYS A 127 -16.40 -22.19 4.17
N ARG A 128 -15.28 -22.13 3.45
CA ARG A 128 -14.95 -23.01 2.32
C ARG A 128 -15.93 -22.89 1.13
N THR A 129 -16.74 -21.85 1.11
CA THR A 129 -17.74 -21.59 0.07
C THR A 129 -17.95 -20.10 -0.10
N ILE A 130 -18.58 -19.69 -1.18
CA ILE A 130 -19.07 -18.33 -1.42
C ILE A 130 -20.57 -18.41 -1.60
N THR A 131 -21.31 -17.69 -0.77
CA THR A 131 -22.77 -17.71 -0.76
C THR A 131 -23.32 -16.57 -1.64
N PHE A 132 -24.33 -16.88 -2.46
CA PHE A 132 -25.06 -15.88 -3.25
C PHE A 132 -26.55 -15.92 -2.91
N PRO A 133 -27.23 -14.75 -2.88
CA PRO A 133 -26.69 -13.40 -3.03
C PRO A 133 -25.73 -13.05 -1.88
N LEU A 134 -24.75 -12.14 -2.18
CA LEU A 134 -23.82 -11.67 -1.15
C LEU A 134 -24.56 -10.91 -0.05
N ALA A 135 -24.27 -11.22 1.22
CA ALA A 135 -24.87 -10.53 2.37
C ALA A 135 -24.58 -9.01 2.36
N ASP A 136 -23.41 -8.63 1.85
CA ASP A 136 -22.93 -7.24 1.79
C ASP A 136 -23.29 -6.52 0.47
N ALA A 137 -24.30 -7.00 -0.26
CA ALA A 137 -24.67 -6.44 -1.57
C ALA A 137 -25.03 -4.94 -1.50
N ASP A 138 -25.76 -4.53 -0.45
CA ASP A 138 -26.15 -3.12 -0.24
C ASP A 138 -24.94 -2.23 0.06
N LEU A 139 -23.98 -2.71 0.90
CA LEU A 139 -22.72 -2.04 1.15
C LEU A 139 -21.92 -1.83 -0.15
N LEU A 140 -21.78 -2.90 -0.92
CA LEU A 140 -21.04 -2.86 -2.20
C LEU A 140 -21.69 -1.89 -3.20
N LEU A 141 -23.02 -1.80 -3.19
CA LEU A 141 -23.77 -0.87 -4.03
C LEU A 141 -23.56 0.57 -3.54
N ALA A 142 -23.60 0.83 -2.24
CA ALA A 142 -23.36 2.14 -1.66
C ALA A 142 -21.95 2.65 -2.00
N ILE A 143 -20.93 1.79 -1.86
CA ILE A 143 -19.54 2.10 -2.25
C ILE A 143 -19.47 2.41 -3.76
N LYS A 144 -20.03 1.53 -4.60
CA LYS A 144 -19.99 1.69 -6.07
C LYS A 144 -20.61 3.01 -6.54
N GLN A 145 -21.62 3.50 -5.81
CA GLN A 145 -22.32 4.75 -6.09
C GLN A 145 -21.69 5.98 -5.43
N GLY A 146 -20.59 5.81 -4.69
CA GLY A 146 -19.91 6.90 -3.99
C GLY A 146 -20.76 7.56 -2.89
N ARG A 147 -21.67 6.80 -2.26
CA ARG A 147 -22.55 7.29 -1.20
C ARG A 147 -21.90 7.30 0.18
N MET A 148 -20.66 6.84 0.27
CA MET A 148 -19.91 6.74 1.52
C MET A 148 -18.68 7.65 1.45
N ASP A 149 -18.20 8.10 2.62
CA ASP A 149 -16.92 8.81 2.68
C ASP A 149 -15.76 7.83 2.51
N TYR A 150 -14.88 8.16 1.57
CA TYR A 150 -13.77 7.26 1.25
C TYR A 150 -12.79 7.15 2.42
N THR A 151 -12.38 8.29 2.98
CA THR A 151 -11.28 8.35 3.95
C THR A 151 -11.70 7.83 5.32
N THR A 152 -12.91 8.18 5.76
CA THR A 152 -13.38 7.88 7.12
C THR A 152 -14.15 6.56 7.22
N GLU A 153 -14.71 6.06 6.10
CA GLU A 153 -15.53 4.85 6.11
C GLU A 153 -14.92 3.72 5.26
N VAL A 154 -14.74 3.96 3.96
CA VAL A 154 -14.43 2.89 3.00
C VAL A 154 -12.99 2.40 3.12
N ALA A 155 -12.02 3.31 3.21
CA ALA A 155 -10.61 2.96 3.29
C ALA A 155 -10.27 2.18 4.58
N PRO A 156 -10.71 2.61 5.79
CA PRO A 156 -10.49 1.84 7.01
C PRO A 156 -11.12 0.44 6.97
N MET A 157 -12.35 0.34 6.41
CA MET A 157 -13.05 -0.93 6.24
C MET A 157 -12.29 -1.89 5.33
N LEU A 158 -11.81 -1.39 4.19
CA LEU A 158 -11.05 -2.18 3.24
C LEU A 158 -9.70 -2.62 3.82
N GLU A 159 -9.00 -1.75 4.55
CA GLU A 159 -7.75 -2.08 5.23
C GLU A 159 -7.94 -3.18 6.28
N ALA A 160 -8.91 -3.01 7.19
CA ALA A 160 -9.21 -4.00 8.22
C ALA A 160 -9.57 -5.37 7.61
N LEU A 161 -10.37 -5.37 6.55
CA LEU A 161 -10.74 -6.59 5.84
C LEU A 161 -9.54 -7.26 5.15
N MET A 162 -8.60 -6.47 4.63
CA MET A 162 -7.38 -6.99 4.01
C MET A 162 -6.43 -7.61 5.04
N ASP A 163 -6.29 -6.98 6.21
CA ASP A 163 -5.48 -7.51 7.31
C ASP A 163 -6.06 -8.84 7.82
N GLU A 164 -7.39 -8.92 7.96
CA GLU A 164 -8.08 -10.15 8.34
C GLU A 164 -7.91 -11.27 7.30
N VAL A 165 -8.06 -10.95 6.02
CA VAL A 165 -7.85 -11.92 4.92
C VAL A 165 -6.40 -12.41 4.90
N GLU A 166 -5.43 -11.55 5.18
CA GLU A 166 -4.03 -11.95 5.25
C GLU A 166 -3.77 -12.92 6.40
N GLU A 167 -4.29 -12.64 7.59
CA GLU A 167 -4.15 -13.53 8.73
C GLU A 167 -4.83 -14.88 8.47
N LEU A 168 -6.07 -14.88 7.98
CA LEU A 168 -6.77 -16.09 7.60
C LEU A 168 -6.03 -16.92 6.56
N SER A 169 -5.34 -16.25 5.61
CA SER A 169 -4.56 -16.93 4.58
C SER A 169 -3.32 -17.63 5.13
N ARG A 170 -2.72 -17.12 6.23
CA ARG A 170 -1.55 -17.71 6.87
C ARG A 170 -1.89 -19.02 7.60
N ILE A 171 -3.09 -19.09 8.18
CA ILE A 171 -3.56 -20.26 8.94
C ILE A 171 -4.39 -21.23 8.12
N SER A 172 -4.70 -20.88 6.87
CA SER A 172 -5.53 -21.69 5.99
C SER A 172 -4.78 -22.93 5.49
N ASP A 173 -5.44 -24.08 5.50
CA ASP A 173 -5.00 -25.33 4.90
C ASP A 173 -5.46 -25.52 3.44
N LEU A 174 -6.05 -24.48 2.83
CA LEU A 174 -6.37 -24.49 1.41
C LEU A 174 -5.11 -24.54 0.55
N PRO A 175 -5.10 -25.30 -0.56
CA PRO A 175 -3.93 -25.40 -1.42
C PRO A 175 -3.53 -24.03 -1.96
N MET A 176 -2.23 -23.73 -1.88
CA MET A 176 -1.67 -22.45 -2.29
C MET A 176 -1.61 -22.28 -3.83
N GLN A 177 -1.79 -23.35 -4.57
CA GLN A 177 -1.84 -23.40 -6.04
C GLN A 177 -2.95 -24.36 -6.46
N ALA A 178 -3.75 -23.92 -7.41
CA ALA A 178 -4.60 -24.79 -8.20
C ALA A 178 -4.01 -24.91 -9.60
#